data_51740f5d8d8baa0e9430e9ac76553edb
#
_entry.id   51740f5d8d8baa0e9430e9ac76553edb
#
_cell.length_a   1.000
_cell.length_b   1.000
_cell.length_c   1.000
_cell.angle_alpha   90.00
_cell.angle_beta   90.00
_cell.angle_gamma   90.00
#
_symmetry.space_group_name_H-M   'P 1'
#
loop_
_entity.id
_entity.type
_entity.pdbx_description
1 polymer ?
#
loop_
_entity_poly.entity_id
_entity_poly.type
_entity_poly.pdbx_seq_one_letter_code
_entity_poly.pdbx_strand_id
1 'polypeptide(L)'
;MAIIGNGHVGQALAQALARGGHQVIFGLRSPASGSSSAQTIPQAVAQADVTILAVPFAAVADVLKSAGSLDGKVLIDATNPLGMGDGGLGLTMGYWTSGAEQLAAQAPGARVFKAFNQTGFENLADARGYAAPPVMFVAGDDPAGKQLVVTLVSDAGFEAVDVGGLRQARLLEPFAMLWIELARKRGRGPNFAFALQRKGAAP
;
A
#
# COMPACT_ATOMS: atom_id res chain seq x y z
N MET A 1 7.32 -9.57 -8.14
CA MET A 1 6.17 -9.22 -7.28
C MET A 1 4.93 -8.95 -8.12
N ALA A 2 3.74 -9.16 -7.56
CA ALA A 2 2.46 -8.85 -8.20
C ALA A 2 1.86 -7.57 -7.62
N ILE A 3 1.33 -6.69 -8.47
CA ILE A 3 0.49 -5.57 -8.06
C ILE A 3 -0.93 -5.83 -8.58
N ILE A 4 -1.88 -5.95 -7.67
CA ILE A 4 -3.28 -6.18 -8.00
C ILE A 4 -3.98 -4.83 -8.19
N GLY A 5 -4.32 -4.55 -9.44
CA GLY A 5 -4.88 -3.26 -9.87
C GLY A 5 -3.87 -2.38 -10.60
N ASN A 6 -4.29 -1.81 -11.73
CA ASN A 6 -3.48 -0.94 -12.59
C ASN A 6 -4.03 0.50 -12.65
N GLY A 7 -4.74 0.93 -11.61
CA GLY A 7 -5.12 2.33 -11.42
C GLY A 7 -3.91 3.20 -11.07
N HIS A 8 -4.15 4.48 -10.77
CA HIS A 8 -3.07 5.43 -10.49
C HIS A 8 -2.10 4.95 -9.40
N VAL A 9 -2.60 4.39 -8.30
CA VAL A 9 -1.77 3.85 -7.20
C VAL A 9 -0.95 2.65 -7.67
N GLY A 10 -1.57 1.70 -8.37
CA GLY A 10 -0.86 0.50 -8.87
C GLY A 10 0.23 0.86 -9.87
N GLN A 11 -0.03 1.78 -10.79
CA GLN A 11 0.96 2.25 -11.77
C GLN A 11 2.10 3.01 -11.09
N ALA A 12 1.79 3.88 -10.12
CA ALA A 12 2.78 4.62 -9.35
C ALA A 12 3.73 3.68 -8.58
N LEU A 13 3.17 2.68 -7.89
CA LEU A 13 3.97 1.67 -7.19
C LEU A 13 4.81 0.83 -8.14
N ALA A 14 4.25 0.40 -9.28
CA ALA A 14 4.99 -0.33 -10.30
C ALA A 14 6.20 0.47 -10.81
N GLN A 15 6.00 1.76 -11.09
CA GLN A 15 7.07 2.65 -11.53
C GLN A 15 8.16 2.82 -10.45
N ALA A 16 7.77 3.06 -9.19
CA ALA A 16 8.72 3.25 -8.09
C ALA A 16 9.55 1.98 -7.83
N LEU A 17 8.87 0.84 -7.72
CA LEU A 17 9.52 -0.44 -7.44
C LEU A 17 10.38 -0.93 -8.61
N ALA A 18 9.98 -0.68 -9.85
CA ALA A 18 10.82 -0.99 -11.03
C ALA A 18 12.10 -0.14 -11.03
N ARG A 19 12.05 1.14 -10.63
CA ARG A 19 13.26 1.94 -10.43
C ARG A 19 14.15 1.40 -9.31
N GLY A 20 13.55 0.81 -8.26
CA GLY A 20 14.26 0.09 -7.21
C GLY A 20 14.83 -1.26 -7.64
N GLY A 21 14.73 -1.64 -8.92
CA GLY A 21 15.28 -2.88 -9.47
C GLY A 21 14.37 -4.11 -9.38
N HIS A 22 13.11 -3.93 -8.97
CA HIS A 22 12.16 -5.04 -8.80
C HIS A 22 11.40 -5.36 -10.10
N GLN A 23 11.18 -6.66 -10.34
CA GLN A 23 10.30 -7.12 -11.41
C GLN A 23 8.85 -7.06 -10.94
N VAL A 24 8.01 -6.34 -11.70
CA VAL A 24 6.60 -6.14 -11.38
C VAL A 24 5.72 -6.70 -12.48
N ILE A 25 4.66 -7.41 -12.10
CA ILE A 25 3.59 -7.86 -12.98
C ILE A 25 2.25 -7.40 -12.41
N PHE A 26 1.34 -6.94 -13.27
CA PHE A 26 -0.01 -6.59 -12.84
C PHE A 26 -0.92 -7.83 -12.80
N GLY A 27 -1.68 -7.97 -11.71
CA GLY A 27 -2.80 -8.89 -11.59
C GLY A 27 -4.11 -8.15 -11.88
N LEU A 28 -4.80 -8.51 -12.96
CA LEU A 28 -6.03 -7.85 -13.41
C LEU A 28 -7.18 -8.85 -13.53
N ARG A 29 -8.43 -8.37 -13.39
CA ARG A 29 -9.63 -9.20 -13.64
C ARG A 29 -9.71 -9.64 -15.09
N SER A 30 -9.38 -8.77 -16.01
CA SER A 30 -9.43 -9.01 -17.45
C SER A 30 -8.20 -8.35 -18.11
N PRO A 31 -7.03 -9.02 -18.09
CA PRO A 31 -5.85 -8.53 -18.79
C PRO A 31 -6.04 -8.65 -20.30
N ALA A 32 -5.41 -7.76 -21.07
CA ALA A 32 -5.36 -7.89 -22.52
C ALA A 32 -4.63 -9.18 -22.91
N SER A 33 -5.15 -9.88 -23.91
CA SER A 33 -4.54 -11.11 -24.42
C SER A 33 -3.11 -10.85 -24.90
N GLY A 34 -2.16 -11.67 -24.49
CA GLY A 34 -0.75 -11.55 -24.89
C GLY A 34 0.03 -10.45 -24.18
N SER A 35 -0.53 -9.82 -23.15
CA SER A 35 0.20 -8.82 -22.36
C SER A 35 1.39 -9.47 -21.64
N SER A 36 2.59 -8.90 -21.80
CA SER A 36 3.79 -9.33 -21.05
C SER A 36 3.87 -8.72 -19.66
N SER A 37 3.13 -7.63 -19.40
CA SER A 37 3.16 -6.88 -18.13
C SER A 37 1.95 -7.11 -17.25
N ALA A 38 0.92 -7.83 -17.72
CA ALA A 38 -0.30 -8.09 -16.96
C ALA A 38 -0.80 -9.52 -17.19
N GLN A 39 -1.30 -10.14 -16.14
CA GLN A 39 -1.89 -11.48 -16.12
C GLN A 39 -3.21 -11.45 -15.32
N THR A 40 -3.94 -12.56 -15.32
CA THR A 40 -5.05 -12.71 -14.38
C THR A 40 -4.56 -12.66 -12.93
N ILE A 41 -5.42 -12.24 -12.01
CA ILE A 41 -5.05 -12.12 -10.59
C ILE A 41 -4.41 -13.42 -10.07
N PRO A 42 -5.03 -14.62 -10.23
CA PRO A 42 -4.43 -15.84 -9.70
C PRO A 42 -3.10 -16.22 -10.37
N GLN A 43 -2.92 -15.93 -11.66
CA GLN A 43 -1.63 -16.17 -12.35
C GLN A 43 -0.52 -15.26 -11.83
N ALA A 44 -0.82 -13.97 -11.63
CA ALA A 44 0.14 -13.01 -11.08
C ALA A 44 0.53 -13.37 -9.65
N VAL A 45 -0.45 -13.71 -8.80
CA VAL A 45 -0.23 -14.14 -7.40
C VAL A 45 0.61 -15.42 -7.34
N ALA A 46 0.31 -16.41 -8.19
CA ALA A 46 1.05 -17.69 -8.18
C ALA A 46 2.54 -17.52 -8.43
N GLN A 47 2.94 -16.56 -9.28
CA GLN A 47 4.33 -16.32 -9.68
C GLN A 47 5.09 -15.35 -8.75
N ALA A 48 4.41 -14.74 -7.79
CA ALA A 48 4.98 -13.68 -6.96
C ALA A 48 5.17 -14.13 -5.51
N ASP A 49 6.29 -13.77 -4.90
CA ASP A 49 6.52 -13.93 -3.46
C ASP A 49 5.84 -12.80 -2.66
N VAL A 50 5.70 -11.63 -3.27
CA VAL A 50 5.06 -10.45 -2.70
C VAL A 50 3.89 -10.03 -3.59
N THR A 51 2.73 -9.83 -2.98
CA THR A 51 1.53 -9.28 -3.62
C THR A 51 1.14 -7.97 -2.97
N ILE A 52 0.94 -6.92 -3.77
CA ILE A 52 0.49 -5.60 -3.29
C ILE A 52 -0.94 -5.37 -3.77
N LEU A 53 -1.86 -5.05 -2.87
CA LEU A 53 -3.24 -4.69 -3.20
C LEU A 53 -3.33 -3.19 -3.43
N ALA A 54 -3.57 -2.79 -4.68
CA ALA A 54 -3.72 -1.40 -5.13
C ALA A 54 -5.09 -1.19 -5.82
N VAL A 55 -6.14 -1.67 -5.19
CA VAL A 55 -7.54 -1.58 -5.63
C VAL A 55 -8.37 -0.75 -4.65
N PRO A 56 -9.57 -0.28 -5.01
CA PRO A 56 -10.51 0.26 -4.04
C PRO A 56 -10.82 -0.77 -2.94
N PHE A 57 -10.89 -0.32 -1.68
CA PHE A 57 -11.09 -1.23 -0.54
C PHE A 57 -12.34 -2.12 -0.71
N ALA A 58 -13.41 -1.59 -1.26
CA ALA A 58 -14.63 -2.35 -1.54
C ALA A 58 -14.43 -3.56 -2.49
N ALA A 59 -13.37 -3.56 -3.29
CA ALA A 59 -13.05 -4.67 -4.19
C ALA A 59 -12.13 -5.73 -3.55
N VAL A 60 -11.60 -5.49 -2.36
CA VAL A 60 -10.60 -6.37 -1.71
C VAL A 60 -11.14 -7.78 -1.52
N ALA A 61 -12.36 -7.93 -1.00
CA ALA A 61 -12.95 -9.24 -0.74
C ALA A 61 -13.07 -10.10 -2.02
N ASP A 62 -13.47 -9.50 -3.15
CA ASP A 62 -13.57 -10.21 -4.43
C ASP A 62 -12.20 -10.53 -5.01
N VAL A 63 -11.21 -9.64 -4.82
CA VAL A 63 -9.83 -9.91 -5.21
C VAL A 63 -9.29 -11.11 -4.44
N LEU A 64 -9.45 -11.15 -3.12
CA LEU A 64 -8.97 -12.26 -2.28
C LEU A 64 -9.62 -13.59 -2.66
N LYS A 65 -10.91 -13.61 -2.95
CA LYS A 65 -11.60 -14.81 -3.45
C LYS A 65 -11.03 -15.34 -4.77
N SER A 66 -10.59 -14.44 -5.65
CA SER A 66 -10.06 -14.79 -6.97
C SER A 66 -8.54 -15.00 -7.00
N ALA A 67 -7.83 -14.64 -5.93
CA ALA A 67 -6.38 -14.61 -5.91
C ALA A 67 -5.71 -16.00 -5.97
N GLY A 68 -6.43 -17.08 -5.64
CA GLY A 68 -5.84 -18.39 -5.40
C GLY A 68 -5.18 -18.47 -4.02
N SER A 69 -4.20 -19.37 -3.84
CA SER A 69 -3.52 -19.51 -2.56
C SER A 69 -2.59 -18.33 -2.27
N LEU A 70 -2.79 -17.72 -1.11
CA LEU A 70 -1.92 -16.69 -0.53
C LEU A 70 -1.08 -17.26 0.64
N ASP A 71 -1.14 -18.57 0.87
CA ASP A 71 -0.46 -19.21 2.00
C ASP A 71 1.05 -18.97 1.97
N GLY A 72 1.57 -18.47 3.07
CA GLY A 72 2.97 -18.11 3.24
C GLY A 72 3.47 -16.92 2.42
N LYS A 73 2.64 -16.30 1.59
CA LYS A 73 3.03 -15.13 0.78
C LYS A 73 2.96 -13.84 1.61
N VAL A 74 3.81 -12.88 1.24
CA VAL A 74 3.73 -11.51 1.75
C VAL A 74 2.63 -10.77 0.99
N LEU A 75 1.64 -10.26 1.73
CA LEU A 75 0.52 -9.49 1.20
C LEU A 75 0.55 -8.07 1.76
N ILE A 76 0.84 -7.09 0.92
CA ILE A 76 0.88 -5.68 1.29
C ILE A 76 -0.45 -5.03 0.95
N ASP A 77 -1.12 -4.51 1.96
CA ASP A 77 -2.34 -3.72 1.82
C ASP A 77 -2.01 -2.23 1.67
N ALA A 78 -2.10 -1.72 0.44
CA ALA A 78 -1.96 -0.30 0.13
C ALA A 78 -3.32 0.42 0.02
N THR A 79 -4.42 -0.23 0.42
CA THR A 79 -5.78 0.33 0.34
C THR A 79 -6.11 1.22 1.55
N ASN A 80 -7.21 1.94 1.47
CA ASN A 80 -7.83 2.62 2.61
C ASN A 80 -9.33 2.35 2.57
N PRO A 81 -9.98 2.08 3.72
CA PRO A 81 -11.41 1.83 3.82
C PRO A 81 -12.18 3.16 3.74
N LEU A 82 -12.20 3.77 2.55
CA LEU A 82 -12.86 5.06 2.29
C LEU A 82 -14.29 4.87 1.81
N GLY A 83 -15.15 5.77 2.21
CA GLY A 83 -16.54 5.85 1.75
C GLY A 83 -17.12 7.24 1.87
N MET A 84 -18.27 7.47 1.23
CA MET A 84 -19.02 8.71 1.33
C MET A 84 -20.03 8.61 2.48
N GLY A 85 -20.02 9.58 3.37
CA GLY A 85 -21.00 9.76 4.42
C GLY A 85 -21.56 11.18 4.40
N ASP A 86 -22.36 11.57 5.40
CA ASP A 86 -22.98 12.89 5.51
C ASP A 86 -21.93 14.03 5.55
N GLY A 87 -20.74 13.75 6.10
CA GLY A 87 -19.59 14.67 6.11
C GLY A 87 -18.72 14.63 4.84
N GLY A 88 -19.12 13.90 3.80
CA GLY A 88 -18.34 13.66 2.58
C GLY A 88 -17.43 12.43 2.69
N LEU A 89 -16.31 12.44 1.95
CA LEU A 89 -15.33 11.34 1.96
C LEU A 89 -14.69 11.19 3.34
N GLY A 90 -14.74 9.98 3.89
CA GLY A 90 -14.16 9.63 5.18
C GLY A 90 -13.82 8.15 5.28
N LEU A 91 -13.37 7.71 6.45
CA LEU A 91 -13.17 6.29 6.75
C LEU A 91 -14.51 5.62 7.05
N THR A 92 -14.73 4.41 6.52
CA THR A 92 -15.90 3.58 6.81
C THR A 92 -15.72 2.71 8.06
N MET A 93 -14.50 2.65 8.58
CA MET A 93 -14.15 1.96 9.83
C MET A 93 -12.91 2.61 10.45
N GLY A 94 -12.62 2.26 11.69
CA GLY A 94 -11.46 2.78 12.41
C GLY A 94 -11.58 2.50 13.91
N TYR A 95 -10.64 3.03 14.69
CA TYR A 95 -10.53 2.96 16.13
C TYR A 95 -10.46 1.54 16.72
N TRP A 96 -11.49 0.69 16.55
CA TRP A 96 -11.56 -0.67 17.09
C TRP A 96 -11.08 -1.74 16.11
N THR A 97 -11.01 -1.42 14.81
CA THR A 97 -10.54 -2.30 13.74
C THR A 97 -9.96 -1.47 12.60
N SER A 98 -9.36 -2.12 11.62
CA SER A 98 -8.84 -1.52 10.41
C SER A 98 -9.21 -2.34 9.17
N GLY A 99 -9.12 -1.74 7.99
CA GLY A 99 -9.25 -2.46 6.73
C GLY A 99 -8.21 -3.58 6.60
N ALA A 100 -6.97 -3.34 7.03
CA ALA A 100 -5.92 -4.35 7.00
C ALA A 100 -6.21 -5.55 7.92
N GLU A 101 -6.78 -5.35 9.12
CA GLU A 101 -7.17 -6.44 10.00
C GLU A 101 -8.34 -7.25 9.41
N GLN A 102 -9.32 -6.60 8.77
CA GLN A 102 -10.40 -7.29 8.08
C GLN A 102 -9.90 -8.08 6.86
N LEU A 103 -8.92 -7.54 6.15
CA LEU A 103 -8.26 -8.22 5.04
C LEU A 103 -7.52 -9.46 5.55
N ALA A 104 -6.74 -9.34 6.63
CA ALA A 104 -6.00 -10.46 7.23
C ALA A 104 -6.92 -11.59 7.68
N ALA A 105 -8.09 -11.27 8.24
CA ALA A 105 -9.10 -12.26 8.60
C ALA A 105 -9.66 -13.03 7.39
N GLN A 106 -9.64 -12.44 6.19
CA GLN A 106 -10.09 -13.07 4.93
C GLN A 106 -8.96 -13.84 4.19
N ALA A 107 -7.70 -13.66 4.61
CA ALA A 107 -6.53 -14.32 4.04
C ALA A 107 -5.65 -14.93 5.15
N PRO A 108 -6.17 -15.93 5.91
CA PRO A 108 -5.53 -16.39 7.15
C PRO A 108 -4.16 -17.04 6.94
N GLY A 109 -3.84 -17.51 5.75
CA GLY A 109 -2.52 -18.08 5.40
C GLY A 109 -1.51 -17.05 4.93
N ALA A 110 -1.91 -15.80 4.67
CA ALA A 110 -1.03 -14.74 4.19
C ALA A 110 -0.33 -14.03 5.35
N ARG A 111 0.89 -13.56 5.10
CA ARG A 111 1.61 -12.63 5.98
C ARG A 111 1.25 -11.20 5.57
N VAL A 112 0.30 -10.60 6.29
CA VAL A 112 -0.30 -9.31 5.91
C VAL A 112 0.45 -8.13 6.52
N PHE A 113 0.69 -7.11 5.70
CA PHE A 113 1.35 -5.86 6.07
C PHE A 113 0.55 -4.67 5.56
N LYS A 114 0.52 -3.59 6.34
CA LYS A 114 0.00 -2.28 5.92
C LYS A 114 1.15 -1.38 5.53
N ALA A 115 1.20 -0.92 4.29
CA ALA A 115 2.15 0.06 3.79
C ALA A 115 1.63 0.73 2.50
N PHE A 116 2.27 1.82 2.08
CA PHE A 116 1.97 2.58 0.86
C PHE A 116 0.58 3.25 0.80
N ASN A 117 -0.18 3.24 1.89
CA ASN A 117 -1.54 3.81 1.95
C ASN A 117 -1.58 5.29 2.33
N GLN A 118 -0.47 5.91 2.75
CA GLN A 118 -0.44 7.14 3.56
C GLN A 118 -0.16 8.41 2.76
N THR A 119 -0.03 8.32 1.45
CA THR A 119 0.24 9.46 0.58
C THR A 119 -0.46 9.31 -0.77
N GLY A 120 -0.46 10.35 -1.60
CA GLY A 120 -1.01 10.29 -2.95
C GLY A 120 -0.16 9.49 -3.92
N PHE A 121 -0.79 9.04 -5.01
CA PHE A 121 -0.09 8.29 -6.06
C PHE A 121 1.02 9.13 -6.71
N GLU A 122 0.91 10.45 -6.69
CA GLU A 122 1.93 11.37 -7.20
C GLU A 122 3.26 11.16 -6.45
N ASN A 123 3.19 11.08 -5.12
CA ASN A 123 4.36 10.84 -4.27
C ASN A 123 4.81 9.38 -4.32
N LEU A 124 3.88 8.43 -4.47
CA LEU A 124 4.23 7.02 -4.69
C LEU A 124 4.99 6.83 -6.00
N ALA A 125 4.61 7.56 -7.04
CA ALA A 125 5.29 7.50 -8.33
C ALA A 125 6.73 8.01 -8.24
N ASP A 126 6.99 9.08 -7.48
CA ASP A 126 8.33 9.61 -7.23
C ASP A 126 8.40 10.31 -5.87
N ALA A 127 9.06 9.68 -4.93
CA ALA A 127 9.28 10.20 -3.59
C ALA A 127 10.51 11.13 -3.48
N ARG A 128 11.23 11.36 -4.56
CA ARG A 128 12.41 12.24 -4.61
C ARG A 128 12.02 13.71 -4.73
N GLY A 129 12.98 14.59 -4.52
CA GLY A 129 12.77 16.04 -4.66
C GLY A 129 12.25 16.73 -3.40
N TYR A 130 12.07 16.00 -2.30
CA TYR A 130 11.81 16.56 -0.98
C TYR A 130 13.12 16.86 -0.25
N ALA A 131 13.12 17.90 0.62
CA ALA A 131 14.30 18.26 1.44
C ALA A 131 14.72 17.12 2.39
N ALA A 132 13.79 16.30 2.83
CA ALA A 132 14.03 15.06 3.57
C ALA A 132 13.19 13.95 2.95
N PRO A 133 13.62 12.68 3.01
CA PRO A 133 12.80 11.57 2.50
C PRO A 133 11.42 11.57 3.14
N PRO A 134 10.34 11.42 2.36
CA PRO A 134 9.02 11.24 2.91
C PRO A 134 8.95 9.97 3.76
N VAL A 135 8.27 10.02 4.90
CA VAL A 135 8.06 8.85 5.74
C VAL A 135 7.00 7.93 5.14
N MET A 136 7.22 6.62 5.25
CA MET A 136 6.21 5.59 5.01
C MET A 136 6.23 4.59 6.16
N PHE A 137 5.15 4.53 6.91
CA PHE A 137 5.01 3.62 8.04
C PHE A 137 4.64 2.22 7.57
N VAL A 138 5.20 1.20 8.23
CA VAL A 138 4.96 -0.22 7.96
C VAL A 138 4.43 -0.89 9.22
N ALA A 139 3.29 -1.57 9.12
CA ALA A 139 2.71 -2.37 10.19
C ALA A 139 2.51 -3.82 9.72
N GLY A 140 2.78 -4.80 10.61
CA GLY A 140 2.60 -6.22 10.33
C GLY A 140 3.18 -7.06 11.45
N ASP A 141 2.81 -8.34 11.53
CA ASP A 141 3.16 -9.17 12.68
C ASP A 141 4.35 -10.10 12.42
N ASP A 142 4.58 -10.52 11.15
CA ASP A 142 5.70 -11.41 10.80
C ASP A 142 7.01 -10.62 10.66
N PRO A 143 8.05 -10.90 11.49
CA PRO A 143 9.27 -10.10 11.47
C PRO A 143 10.07 -10.21 10.17
N ALA A 144 10.14 -11.41 9.57
CA ALA A 144 10.91 -11.63 8.35
C ALA A 144 10.25 -10.95 7.14
N GLY A 145 8.94 -11.08 7.01
CA GLY A 145 8.17 -10.37 5.98
C GLY A 145 8.20 -8.86 6.17
N LYS A 146 8.19 -8.38 7.43
CA LYS A 146 8.29 -6.95 7.71
C LYS A 146 9.61 -6.36 7.22
N GLN A 147 10.73 -7.05 7.45
CA GLN A 147 12.03 -6.60 6.96
C GLN A 147 12.04 -6.48 5.42
N LEU A 148 11.41 -7.43 4.73
CA LEU A 148 11.24 -7.34 3.28
C LEU A 148 10.41 -6.12 2.88
N VAL A 149 9.27 -5.88 3.54
CA VAL A 149 8.40 -4.73 3.25
C VAL A 149 9.12 -3.40 3.53
N VAL A 150 9.88 -3.30 4.62
CA VAL A 150 10.73 -2.13 4.92
C VAL A 150 11.74 -1.88 3.80
N THR A 151 12.38 -2.93 3.29
CA THR A 151 13.30 -2.80 2.13
C THR A 151 12.56 -2.28 0.89
N LEU A 152 11.40 -2.84 0.55
CA LEU A 152 10.61 -2.39 -0.60
C LEU A 152 10.16 -0.93 -0.49
N VAL A 153 9.80 -0.49 0.72
CA VAL A 153 9.46 0.91 0.99
C VAL A 153 10.66 1.83 0.79
N SER A 154 11.85 1.40 1.25
CA SER A 154 13.09 2.15 1.07
C SER A 154 13.49 2.22 -0.40
N ASP A 155 13.39 1.12 -1.15
CA ASP A 155 13.67 1.05 -2.58
C ASP A 155 12.70 1.91 -3.41
N ALA A 156 11.49 2.11 -2.93
CA ALA A 156 10.53 3.05 -3.51
C ALA A 156 10.87 4.53 -3.23
N GLY A 157 11.88 4.81 -2.39
CA GLY A 157 12.39 6.16 -2.11
C GLY A 157 11.87 6.81 -0.83
N PHE A 158 11.24 6.05 0.08
CA PHE A 158 10.69 6.55 1.34
C PHE A 158 11.60 6.22 2.53
N GLU A 159 11.53 7.03 3.60
CA GLU A 159 12.01 6.62 4.91
C GLU A 159 11.03 5.60 5.50
N ALA A 160 11.41 4.32 5.49
CA ALA A 160 10.60 3.24 6.03
C ALA A 160 10.66 3.21 7.55
N VAL A 161 9.51 3.20 8.22
CA VAL A 161 9.43 3.16 9.68
C VAL A 161 8.51 2.04 10.12
N ASP A 162 9.06 1.06 10.83
CA ASP A 162 8.29 0.00 11.50
C ASP A 162 7.52 0.60 12.68
N VAL A 163 6.20 0.46 12.68
CA VAL A 163 5.32 0.92 13.76
C VAL A 163 4.72 -0.23 14.58
N GLY A 164 5.23 -1.45 14.39
CA GLY A 164 4.79 -2.61 15.16
C GLY A 164 3.85 -3.54 14.40
N GLY A 165 2.96 -4.21 15.14
CA GLY A 165 2.04 -5.22 14.60
C GLY A 165 0.96 -4.65 13.68
N LEU A 166 0.24 -5.54 12.96
CA LEU A 166 -0.80 -5.16 12.00
C LEU A 166 -1.90 -4.28 12.61
N ARG A 167 -2.18 -4.44 13.90
CA ARG A 167 -3.09 -3.57 14.65
C ARG A 167 -2.81 -2.08 14.48
N GLN A 168 -1.57 -1.69 14.22
CA GLN A 168 -1.19 -0.27 14.00
C GLN A 168 -1.78 0.30 12.71
N ALA A 169 -2.32 -0.52 11.81
CA ALA A 169 -3.11 -0.04 10.67
C ALA A 169 -4.28 0.86 11.11
N ARG A 170 -4.79 0.70 12.35
CA ARG A 170 -5.78 1.58 12.98
C ARG A 170 -5.32 3.03 13.13
N LEU A 171 -4.01 3.29 13.07
CA LEU A 171 -3.42 4.63 13.06
C LEU A 171 -3.09 5.07 11.64
N LEU A 172 -2.63 4.13 10.78
CA LEU A 172 -2.15 4.45 9.43
C LEU A 172 -3.29 4.81 8.47
N GLU A 173 -4.47 4.23 8.62
CA GLU A 173 -5.64 4.56 7.80
C GLU A 173 -6.20 5.96 8.13
N PRO A 174 -6.40 6.36 9.41
CA PRO A 174 -6.69 7.74 9.76
C PRO A 174 -5.60 8.74 9.34
N PHE A 175 -4.32 8.36 9.42
CA PHE A 175 -3.22 9.19 8.96
C PHE A 175 -3.29 9.44 7.43
N ALA A 176 -3.64 8.42 6.66
CA ALA A 176 -3.92 8.56 5.23
C ALA A 176 -5.08 9.52 4.97
N MET A 177 -6.16 9.44 5.79
CA MET A 177 -7.29 10.35 5.65
C MET A 177 -6.91 11.81 5.95
N LEU A 178 -6.00 12.05 6.91
CA LEU A 178 -5.46 13.38 7.15
C LEU A 178 -4.72 13.93 5.91
N TRP A 179 -3.89 13.11 5.27
CA TRP A 179 -3.22 13.50 4.03
C TRP A 179 -4.25 13.86 2.93
N ILE A 180 -5.27 13.02 2.74
CA ILE A 180 -6.35 13.25 1.77
C ILE A 180 -7.09 14.56 2.05
N GLU A 181 -7.43 14.83 3.31
CA GLU A 181 -8.10 16.06 3.72
C GLU A 181 -7.28 17.29 3.34
N LEU A 182 -5.98 17.30 3.68
CA LEU A 182 -5.07 18.39 3.36
C LEU A 182 -4.89 18.58 1.85
N ALA A 183 -4.68 17.47 1.12
CA ALA A 183 -4.40 17.50 -0.31
C ALA A 183 -5.60 17.93 -1.13
N ARG A 184 -6.78 17.38 -0.84
CA ARG A 184 -7.95 17.47 -1.72
C ARG A 184 -8.97 18.50 -1.27
N LYS A 185 -9.13 18.72 0.05
CA LYS A 185 -10.15 19.63 0.58
C LYS A 185 -9.58 20.95 1.10
N ARG A 186 -8.32 20.97 1.57
CA ARG A 186 -7.68 22.19 2.12
C ARG A 186 -6.76 22.91 1.13
N GLY A 187 -6.80 22.52 -0.15
CA GLY A 187 -6.14 23.23 -1.23
C GLY A 187 -4.61 23.14 -1.26
N ARG A 188 -3.99 22.23 -0.47
CA ARG A 188 -2.53 22.06 -0.49
C ARG A 188 -2.02 21.35 -1.75
N GLY A 189 -2.91 20.70 -2.51
CA GLY A 189 -2.54 19.87 -3.66
C GLY A 189 -1.82 18.60 -3.24
N PRO A 190 -1.38 17.77 -4.19
CA PRO A 190 -0.77 16.48 -3.87
C PRO A 190 0.74 16.54 -3.61
N ASN A 191 1.41 17.68 -3.90
CA ASN A 191 2.88 17.80 -3.88
C ASN A 191 3.40 18.13 -2.47
N PHE A 192 2.97 17.38 -1.47
CA PHE A 192 3.53 17.42 -0.12
C PHE A 192 3.52 16.01 0.49
N ALA A 193 4.43 15.79 1.43
CA ALA A 193 4.52 14.55 2.21
C ALA A 193 4.89 14.88 3.66
N PHE A 194 4.68 13.90 4.54
CA PHE A 194 5.17 13.99 5.92
C PHE A 194 6.60 13.43 5.99
N ALA A 195 7.42 14.00 6.85
CA ALA A 195 8.77 13.53 7.15
C ALA A 195 9.01 13.52 8.66
N LEU A 196 9.89 12.64 9.12
CA LEU A 196 10.30 12.58 10.51
C LEU A 196 11.54 13.48 10.71
N GLN A 197 11.42 14.43 11.62
CA GLN A 197 12.57 15.22 12.06
C GLN A 197 13.08 14.73 13.41
N ARG A 198 14.38 14.50 13.53
CA ARG A 198 15.03 14.09 14.78
C ARG A 198 15.76 15.28 15.40
N LYS A 199 15.45 15.59 16.66
CA LYS A 199 16.19 16.63 17.39
C LYS A 199 17.63 16.15 17.62
N GLY A 200 18.61 17.00 17.24
CA GLY A 200 20.03 16.72 17.46
C GLY A 200 20.69 15.87 16.35
N ALA A 201 19.98 15.47 15.30
CA ALA A 201 20.63 15.01 14.08
C ALA A 201 21.21 16.26 13.37
N ALA A 202 22.51 16.30 13.20
CA ALA A 202 23.12 17.30 12.31
C ALA A 202 22.58 17.10 10.89
N PRO A 203 22.42 18.18 10.11
CA PRO A 203 22.02 18.09 8.72
C PRO A 203 23.02 17.28 7.88
#